data_4b36327b652bff77135b46472eb1eaa0
#
_entry.id   4b36327b652bff77135b46472eb1eaa0
#
_cell.length_a   1.000
_cell.length_b   1.000
_cell.length_c   1.000
_cell.angle_alpha   90.00
_cell.angle_beta   90.00
_cell.angle_gamma   90.00
#
_symmetry.space_group_name_H-M   'P 1'
#
loop_
_entity.id
_entity.type
_entity.pdbx_description
1 polymer ?
#
loop_
_entity_poly.entity_id
_entity_poly.type
_entity_poly.pdbx_seq_one_letter_code
_entity_poly.pdbx_strand_id
1 'polypeptide(L)'
;MSLVALDDIAVHSGTSEPIQGVVRIETSPLEETAPMFMEKMRSVYPHEEVFGKYCTVNDYVDCPPDELFEYLAHTRSLEEWTYTLRDFTPTEESGLWLAYDRLLPDTKIYTRTVANAEARTVDYHCAWDQGEHLWMIYLMRVLDAQVVLGKPGSVVLWTNCRHAFYDHNPHPEAAPPERTGWVGDFWDLFGAGHGLELNNLKSIAEYRHRNGLSVTPAWMSTS
;
A
#
# COMPACT_ATOMS: atom_id res chain seq x y z
N MET A 1 18.79 2.81 -8.37
CA MET A 1 17.72 2.51 -7.38
C MET A 1 18.39 2.19 -6.06
N SER A 2 18.12 2.96 -5.02
CA SER A 2 18.63 2.65 -3.69
C SER A 2 17.91 1.40 -3.17
N LEU A 3 18.68 0.45 -2.61
CA LEU A 3 18.09 -0.69 -1.88
C LEU A 3 17.63 -0.17 -0.53
N VAL A 4 16.38 -0.46 -0.16
CA VAL A 4 15.91 -0.21 1.19
C VAL A 4 16.66 -1.20 2.10
N ALA A 5 17.43 -0.67 3.03
CA ALA A 5 17.96 -1.50 4.09
C ALA A 5 16.78 -2.02 4.91
N LEU A 6 16.79 -3.32 5.23
CA LEU A 6 15.87 -3.88 6.22
C LEU A 6 15.91 -3.15 7.57
N ASP A 7 16.94 -2.33 7.82
CA ASP A 7 16.99 -1.53 9.06
C ASP A 7 15.78 -0.61 9.20
N ASP A 8 15.25 -0.06 8.11
CA ASP A 8 14.04 0.76 8.15
C ASP A 8 12.75 -0.08 8.33
N ILE A 9 12.78 -1.34 7.89
CA ILE A 9 11.73 -2.33 8.14
C ILE A 9 12.09 -3.16 9.38
N ALA A 10 13.36 -3.34 9.68
CA ALA A 10 13.92 -4.23 10.70
C ALA A 10 13.87 -3.66 12.11
N VAL A 11 13.67 -2.37 12.29
CA VAL A 11 13.25 -1.83 13.60
C VAL A 11 12.02 -2.58 14.08
N HIS A 12 11.24 -3.11 13.16
CA HIS A 12 9.99 -3.82 13.42
C HIS A 12 10.05 -5.34 13.18
N SER A 13 11.00 -5.86 12.41
CA SER A 13 11.02 -7.29 12.02
C SER A 13 12.18 -8.10 12.59
N GLY A 14 13.15 -7.47 13.27
CA GLY A 14 14.27 -8.15 13.93
C GLY A 14 15.30 -8.76 12.97
N THR A 15 15.35 -8.33 11.72
CA THR A 15 16.33 -8.76 10.73
C THR A 15 17.16 -7.57 10.26
N SER A 16 18.45 -7.78 9.96
CA SER A 16 19.40 -6.73 9.55
C SER A 16 19.75 -6.79 8.04
N GLU A 17 19.15 -7.71 7.31
CA GLU A 17 19.46 -7.90 5.90
C GLU A 17 18.57 -7.04 5.00
N PRO A 18 19.13 -6.34 3.99
CA PRO A 18 18.33 -5.57 3.03
C PRO A 18 17.44 -6.47 2.18
N ILE A 19 16.18 -6.10 2.01
CA ILE A 19 15.28 -6.75 1.05
C ILE A 19 15.47 -6.09 -0.32
N GLN A 20 16.06 -6.85 -1.23
CA GLN A 20 16.31 -6.35 -2.57
C GLN A 20 15.01 -6.01 -3.31
N GLY A 21 14.95 -4.85 -3.91
CA GLY A 21 13.84 -4.41 -4.76
C GLY A 21 12.71 -3.70 -4.03
N VAL A 22 12.76 -3.57 -2.69
CA VAL A 22 11.82 -2.73 -1.94
C VAL A 22 12.18 -1.25 -2.14
N VAL A 23 11.20 -0.44 -2.51
CA VAL A 23 11.36 1.00 -2.80
C VAL A 23 10.43 1.80 -1.90
N ARG A 24 10.99 2.76 -1.18
CA ARG A 24 10.28 3.62 -0.23
C ARG A 24 10.70 5.09 -0.44
N ILE A 25 9.83 6.01 -0.04
CA ILE A 25 10.09 7.45 -0.24
C ILE A 25 11.33 7.94 0.51
N GLU A 26 11.66 7.33 1.65
CA GLU A 26 12.83 7.69 2.45
C GLU A 26 14.16 7.37 1.75
N THR A 27 14.18 6.35 0.91
CA THR A 27 15.39 5.88 0.20
C THR A 27 15.36 6.14 -1.29
N SER A 28 14.19 6.46 -1.83
CA SER A 28 13.96 6.73 -3.24
C SER A 28 12.90 7.82 -3.38
N PRO A 29 13.28 9.11 -3.22
CA PRO A 29 12.35 10.23 -3.25
C PRO A 29 11.54 10.30 -4.54
N LEU A 30 10.36 10.91 -4.49
CA LEU A 30 9.43 10.99 -5.62
C LEU A 30 10.08 11.60 -6.88
N GLU A 31 10.90 12.61 -6.72
CA GLU A 31 11.61 13.28 -7.83
C GLU A 31 12.50 12.30 -8.62
N GLU A 32 13.11 11.33 -7.94
CA GLU A 32 13.94 10.30 -8.55
C GLU A 32 13.10 9.14 -9.12
N THR A 33 12.00 8.80 -8.46
CA THR A 33 11.16 7.65 -8.82
C THR A 33 10.06 7.98 -9.83
N ALA A 34 9.60 9.22 -9.93
CA ALA A 34 8.55 9.63 -10.85
C ALA A 34 8.82 9.25 -12.33
N PRO A 35 10.04 9.42 -12.88
CA PRO A 35 10.32 8.95 -14.25
C PRO A 35 10.15 7.44 -14.42
N MET A 36 10.56 6.64 -13.43
CA MET A 36 10.37 5.19 -13.44
C MET A 36 8.89 4.82 -13.34
N PHE A 37 8.11 5.53 -12.51
CA PHE A 37 6.67 5.33 -12.41
C PHE A 37 6.00 5.60 -13.76
N MET A 38 6.33 6.70 -14.43
CA MET A 38 5.78 7.05 -15.73
C MET A 38 6.16 6.04 -16.81
N GLU A 39 7.37 5.49 -16.78
CA GLU A 39 7.78 4.42 -17.68
C GLU A 39 6.99 3.14 -17.45
N LYS A 40 6.81 2.73 -16.18
CA LYS A 40 5.95 1.60 -15.80
C LYS A 40 4.51 1.80 -16.27
N MET A 41 3.96 3.00 -16.10
CA MET A 41 2.62 3.35 -16.55
C MET A 41 2.46 3.12 -18.05
N ARG A 42 3.34 3.66 -18.86
CA ARG A 42 3.31 3.52 -20.33
C ARG A 42 3.43 2.06 -20.79
N SER A 43 4.14 1.22 -20.03
CA SER A 43 4.32 -0.19 -20.38
C SER A 43 3.10 -1.06 -20.03
N VAL A 44 2.37 -0.70 -18.98
CA VAL A 44 1.28 -1.54 -18.42
C VAL A 44 -0.10 -1.10 -18.91
N TYR A 45 -0.30 0.20 -19.19
CA TYR A 45 -1.59 0.78 -19.53
C TYR A 45 -1.57 1.43 -20.92
N PRO A 46 -1.73 0.63 -22.00
CA PRO A 46 -1.83 1.19 -23.35
C PRO A 46 -3.16 1.95 -23.61
N HIS A 47 -4.11 1.90 -22.65
CA HIS A 47 -5.45 2.47 -22.77
C HIS A 47 -5.66 3.62 -21.78
N GLU A 48 -5.36 4.85 -22.19
CA GLU A 48 -5.55 6.07 -21.39
C GLU A 48 -6.98 6.23 -20.84
N GLU A 49 -8.00 5.85 -21.62
CA GLU A 49 -9.40 5.94 -21.19
C GLU A 49 -9.71 5.01 -20.00
N VAL A 50 -9.17 3.82 -19.98
CA VAL A 50 -9.34 2.87 -18.89
C VAL A 50 -8.60 3.36 -17.65
N PHE A 51 -7.35 3.71 -17.81
CA PHE A 51 -6.51 4.21 -16.73
C PHE A 51 -7.03 5.51 -16.10
N GLY A 52 -7.65 6.40 -16.88
CA GLY A 52 -8.23 7.65 -16.38
C GLY A 52 -9.36 7.47 -15.36
N LYS A 53 -9.91 6.26 -15.21
CA LYS A 53 -11.10 5.99 -14.38
C LYS A 53 -10.85 5.00 -13.23
N TYR A 54 -9.99 4.04 -13.40
CA TYR A 54 -9.62 3.09 -12.36
C TYR A 54 -8.22 2.53 -12.59
N CYS A 55 -7.66 1.96 -11.53
CA CYS A 55 -6.35 1.35 -11.53
C CYS A 55 -6.47 -0.08 -10.99
N THR A 56 -5.96 -1.07 -11.72
CA THR A 56 -5.90 -2.46 -11.27
C THR A 56 -4.51 -3.03 -11.49
N VAL A 57 -3.96 -3.63 -10.44
CA VAL A 57 -2.68 -4.35 -10.47
C VAL A 57 -2.87 -5.75 -9.87
N ASN A 58 -2.07 -6.70 -10.32
CA ASN A 58 -2.05 -8.04 -9.75
C ASN A 58 -0.65 -8.65 -9.86
N ASP A 59 -0.33 -9.55 -8.96
CA ASP A 59 0.90 -10.33 -9.03
C ASP A 59 0.73 -11.68 -8.30
N TYR A 60 1.61 -12.62 -8.64
CA TYR A 60 1.81 -13.85 -7.90
C TYR A 60 2.80 -13.61 -6.77
N VAL A 61 2.51 -14.19 -5.59
CA VAL A 61 3.34 -14.14 -4.38
C VAL A 61 3.58 -15.57 -3.90
N ASP A 62 4.85 -15.95 -3.76
CA ASP A 62 5.25 -17.26 -3.23
C ASP A 62 5.13 -17.27 -1.68
N CYS A 63 3.88 -17.20 -1.22
CA CYS A 63 3.49 -17.19 0.18
C CYS A 63 2.08 -17.80 0.30
N PRO A 64 1.80 -18.62 1.33
CA PRO A 64 0.47 -19.20 1.54
C PRO A 64 -0.62 -18.13 1.63
N PRO A 65 -1.83 -18.37 1.04
CA PRO A 65 -2.89 -17.37 0.97
C PRO A 65 -3.40 -16.91 2.34
N ASP A 66 -3.41 -17.78 3.34
CA ASP A 66 -3.87 -17.43 4.68
C ASP A 66 -2.86 -16.53 5.40
N GLU A 67 -1.55 -16.83 5.30
CA GLU A 67 -0.48 -15.98 5.86
C GLU A 67 -0.46 -14.60 5.21
N LEU A 68 -0.62 -14.54 3.88
CA LEU A 68 -0.65 -13.28 3.15
C LEU A 68 -1.91 -12.47 3.47
N PHE A 69 -3.07 -13.13 3.60
CA PHE A 69 -4.31 -12.49 4.01
C PHE A 69 -4.20 -11.90 5.43
N GLU A 70 -3.67 -12.66 6.39
CA GLU A 70 -3.46 -12.20 7.76
C GLU A 70 -2.56 -10.95 7.81
N TYR A 71 -1.48 -10.95 7.03
CA TYR A 71 -0.59 -9.80 6.92
C TYR A 71 -1.32 -8.55 6.38
N LEU A 72 -2.05 -8.68 5.28
CA LEU A 72 -2.82 -7.59 4.69
C LEU A 72 -3.96 -7.10 5.59
N ALA A 73 -4.60 -7.99 6.35
CA ALA A 73 -5.68 -7.63 7.26
C ALA A 73 -5.21 -6.74 8.44
N HIS A 74 -3.91 -6.70 8.71
CA HIS A 74 -3.31 -5.80 9.68
C HIS A 74 -3.08 -4.40 9.08
N THR A 75 -3.77 -3.38 9.59
CA THR A 75 -3.60 -1.99 9.09
C THR A 75 -2.14 -1.55 9.12
N ARG A 76 -1.38 -1.92 10.15
CA ARG A 76 0.03 -1.55 10.27
C ARG A 76 0.95 -2.21 9.24
N SER A 77 0.49 -3.23 8.52
CA SER A 77 1.26 -3.78 7.40
C SER A 77 1.54 -2.73 6.32
N LEU A 78 0.64 -1.73 6.19
CA LEU A 78 0.83 -0.59 5.30
C LEU A 78 2.13 0.19 5.56
N GLU A 79 2.64 0.22 6.79
CA GLU A 79 3.93 0.86 7.11
C GLU A 79 5.12 0.22 6.36
N GLU A 80 5.02 -1.07 6.07
CA GLU A 80 6.14 -1.81 5.49
C GLU A 80 6.12 -1.77 3.95
N TRP A 81 4.98 -2.07 3.36
CA TRP A 81 4.92 -2.29 1.93
C TRP A 81 4.47 -1.06 1.12
N THR A 82 3.77 -0.09 1.72
CA THR A 82 3.41 1.13 0.98
C THR A 82 4.63 2.02 0.74
N TYR A 83 4.57 2.78 -0.33
CA TYR A 83 5.65 3.68 -0.69
C TYR A 83 5.77 4.87 0.27
N THR A 84 4.64 5.40 0.76
CA THR A 84 4.62 6.68 1.49
C THR A 84 4.04 6.64 2.90
N LEU A 85 3.22 5.63 3.27
CA LEU A 85 2.50 5.64 4.55
C LEU A 85 3.36 5.19 5.72
N ARG A 86 3.39 5.98 6.80
CA ARG A 86 4.20 5.70 8.00
C ARG A 86 3.52 6.16 9.27
N ASP A 87 4.04 5.68 10.40
CA ASP A 87 3.70 6.13 11.76
C ASP A 87 2.21 5.90 12.11
N PHE A 88 1.70 4.69 11.82
CA PHE A 88 0.32 4.32 12.15
C PHE A 88 0.08 4.31 13.65
N THR A 89 -0.88 5.11 14.11
CA THR A 89 -1.35 5.17 15.48
C THR A 89 -2.87 4.99 15.54
N PRO A 90 -3.40 4.22 16.52
CA PRO A 90 -4.85 4.10 16.67
C PRO A 90 -5.44 5.46 17.07
N THR A 91 -6.67 5.75 16.60
CA THR A 91 -7.46 6.90 17.06
C THR A 91 -8.37 6.49 18.21
N GLU A 92 -9.13 7.45 18.74
CA GLU A 92 -10.19 7.17 19.75
C GLU A 92 -11.33 6.33 19.15
N GLU A 93 -11.55 6.42 17.84
CA GLU A 93 -12.55 5.63 17.13
C GLU A 93 -12.00 4.22 16.81
N SER A 94 -12.69 3.20 17.30
CA SER A 94 -12.29 1.80 17.12
C SER A 94 -12.12 1.44 15.65
N GLY A 95 -10.96 0.86 15.31
CA GLY A 95 -10.62 0.42 13.96
C GLY A 95 -10.22 1.54 12.99
N LEU A 96 -10.23 2.80 13.44
CA LEU A 96 -9.71 3.92 12.67
C LEU A 96 -8.27 4.24 13.09
N TRP A 97 -7.39 4.32 12.12
CA TRP A 97 -5.97 4.62 12.32
C TRP A 97 -5.60 5.95 11.68
N LEU A 98 -4.72 6.68 12.35
CA LEU A 98 -4.05 7.86 11.82
C LEU A 98 -2.61 7.50 11.44
N ALA A 99 -2.20 7.90 10.25
CA ALA A 99 -0.82 7.79 9.76
C ALA A 99 -0.42 9.09 9.04
N TYR A 100 0.82 9.11 8.56
CA TYR A 100 1.31 10.20 7.71
C TYR A 100 1.60 9.69 6.31
N ASP A 101 1.11 10.41 5.31
CA ASP A 101 1.47 10.20 3.92
C ASP A 101 2.67 11.11 3.57
N ARG A 102 3.86 10.50 3.45
CA ARG A 102 5.14 11.18 3.19
C ARG A 102 5.24 11.76 1.77
N LEU A 103 4.19 11.66 0.97
CA LEU A 103 4.14 12.24 -0.38
C LEU A 103 4.22 13.77 -0.31
N LEU A 104 3.54 14.37 0.67
CA LEU A 104 3.60 15.81 0.95
C LEU A 104 3.83 16.05 2.46
N PRO A 105 4.50 17.14 2.84
CA PRO A 105 4.74 17.46 4.24
C PRO A 105 3.45 17.54 5.06
N ASP A 106 3.52 17.06 6.30
CA ASP A 106 2.46 17.12 7.31
C ASP A 106 1.09 16.58 6.86
N THR A 107 1.08 15.68 5.87
CA THR A 107 -0.16 15.09 5.37
C THR A 107 -0.60 13.94 6.26
N LYS A 108 -1.72 14.12 6.94
CA LYS A 108 -2.38 13.06 7.69
C LYS A 108 -3.19 12.18 6.75
N ILE A 109 -3.17 10.88 6.97
CA ILE A 109 -4.07 9.92 6.33
C ILE A 109 -4.80 9.12 7.39
N TYR A 110 -6.10 9.07 7.29
CA TYR A 110 -6.95 8.22 8.12
C TYR A 110 -7.25 6.95 7.35
N THR A 111 -7.17 5.80 8.03
CA THR A 111 -7.35 4.50 7.39
C THR A 111 -8.17 3.57 8.27
N ARG A 112 -9.16 2.91 7.66
CA ARG A 112 -9.88 1.77 8.25
C ARG A 112 -9.70 0.57 7.36
N THR A 113 -9.27 -0.55 7.95
CA THR A 113 -9.17 -1.84 7.25
C THR A 113 -10.44 -2.65 7.50
N VAL A 114 -11.05 -3.14 6.43
CA VAL A 114 -12.21 -4.05 6.49
C VAL A 114 -11.79 -5.37 5.85
N ALA A 115 -11.64 -6.41 6.68
CA ALA A 115 -11.18 -7.71 6.24
C ALA A 115 -12.29 -8.77 6.34
N ASN A 116 -12.39 -9.64 5.33
CA ASN A 116 -13.28 -10.79 5.29
C ASN A 116 -12.44 -12.05 5.03
N ALA A 117 -12.28 -12.88 6.07
CA ALA A 117 -11.43 -14.07 6.00
C ALA A 117 -11.98 -15.16 5.06
N GLU A 118 -13.30 -15.32 4.97
CA GLU A 118 -13.91 -16.32 4.11
C GLU A 118 -13.66 -16.01 2.62
N ALA A 119 -13.82 -14.75 2.24
CA ALA A 119 -13.58 -14.29 0.86
C ALA A 119 -12.11 -13.93 0.59
N ARG A 120 -11.28 -13.83 1.64
CA ARG A 120 -9.92 -13.28 1.63
C ARG A 120 -9.85 -11.92 0.93
N THR A 121 -10.82 -11.03 1.25
CA THR A 121 -10.79 -9.64 0.80
C THR A 121 -10.32 -8.74 1.94
N VAL A 122 -9.57 -7.72 1.57
CA VAL A 122 -9.11 -6.65 2.47
C VAL A 122 -9.33 -5.33 1.78
N ASP A 123 -10.20 -4.51 2.35
CA ASP A 123 -10.50 -3.19 1.81
C ASP A 123 -9.91 -2.13 2.73
N TYR A 124 -9.08 -1.25 2.18
CA TYR A 124 -8.58 -0.08 2.90
C TYR A 124 -9.40 1.14 2.51
N HIS A 125 -10.10 1.69 3.49
CA HIS A 125 -10.88 2.91 3.37
C HIS A 125 -10.06 4.06 3.94
N CYS A 126 -9.70 5.03 3.13
CA CYS A 126 -8.79 6.11 3.50
C CYS A 126 -9.34 7.49 3.17
N ALA A 127 -8.79 8.50 3.83
CA ALA A 127 -8.94 9.90 3.44
C ALA A 127 -7.75 10.73 3.94
N TRP A 128 -7.34 11.71 3.16
CA TRP A 128 -6.39 12.71 3.62
C TRP A 128 -7.08 13.72 4.56
N ASP A 129 -6.39 14.06 5.65
CA ASP A 129 -6.67 15.14 6.59
C ASP A 129 -7.94 15.00 7.45
N GLN A 130 -8.87 14.10 7.11
CA GLN A 130 -10.11 13.93 7.88
C GLN A 130 -10.50 12.45 7.99
N GLY A 131 -11.09 12.07 9.13
CA GLY A 131 -11.45 10.68 9.44
C GLY A 131 -12.95 10.34 9.30
N GLU A 132 -13.82 11.32 9.04
CA GLU A 132 -15.27 11.12 9.02
C GLU A 132 -15.77 10.48 7.71
N HIS A 133 -15.13 10.78 6.59
CA HIS A 133 -15.52 10.29 5.28
C HIS A 133 -14.35 9.68 4.54
N LEU A 134 -14.19 8.37 4.64
CA LEU A 134 -13.10 7.60 4.06
C LEU A 134 -13.47 7.21 2.61
N TRP A 135 -13.20 8.10 1.67
CA TRP A 135 -13.64 8.02 0.28
C TRP A 135 -12.61 7.38 -0.68
N MET A 136 -11.35 7.29 -0.26
CA MET A 136 -10.30 6.61 -1.02
C MET A 136 -10.40 5.12 -0.69
N ILE A 137 -10.94 4.32 -1.62
CA ILE A 137 -11.21 2.90 -1.40
C ILE A 137 -10.26 2.05 -2.23
N TYR A 138 -9.47 1.23 -1.55
CA TYR A 138 -8.54 0.28 -2.13
C TYR A 138 -9.03 -1.14 -1.84
N LEU A 139 -9.42 -1.86 -2.90
CA LEU A 139 -10.00 -3.21 -2.80
C LEU A 139 -8.91 -4.24 -3.11
N MET A 140 -8.64 -5.13 -2.18
CA MET A 140 -7.70 -6.22 -2.37
C MET A 140 -8.37 -7.57 -2.19
N ARG A 141 -7.90 -8.57 -2.92
CA ARG A 141 -8.29 -9.96 -2.74
C ARG A 141 -7.09 -10.88 -2.89
N VAL A 142 -6.95 -11.84 -1.96
CA VAL A 142 -5.95 -12.90 -2.03
C VAL A 142 -6.60 -14.17 -2.56
N LEU A 143 -6.13 -14.66 -3.70
CA LEU A 143 -6.55 -15.92 -4.30
C LEU A 143 -5.54 -17.02 -3.99
N ASP A 144 -6.04 -18.24 -3.81
CA ASP A 144 -5.19 -19.42 -3.74
C ASP A 144 -4.60 -19.72 -5.14
N ALA A 145 -3.28 -19.60 -5.28
CA ALA A 145 -2.61 -19.87 -6.54
C ALA A 145 -2.70 -21.33 -6.98
N GLN A 146 -2.93 -22.27 -6.04
CA GLN A 146 -3.20 -23.67 -6.41
C GLN A 146 -4.48 -23.80 -7.23
N VAL A 147 -5.50 -22.98 -6.92
CA VAL A 147 -6.79 -23.03 -7.63
C VAL A 147 -6.70 -22.34 -9.00
N VAL A 148 -6.03 -21.17 -9.07
CA VAL A 148 -6.06 -20.31 -10.28
C VAL A 148 -4.87 -20.52 -11.22
N LEU A 149 -3.74 -21.05 -10.72
CA LEU A 149 -2.50 -21.24 -11.49
C LEU A 149 -1.97 -22.69 -11.43
N GLY A 150 -2.53 -23.58 -10.60
CA GLY A 150 -2.06 -24.95 -10.41
C GLY A 150 -0.70 -25.04 -9.69
N LYS A 151 -0.31 -24.05 -8.91
CA LYS A 151 0.95 -24.04 -8.14
C LYS A 151 0.75 -23.44 -6.75
N PRO A 152 1.59 -23.81 -5.75
CA PRO A 152 1.54 -23.21 -4.41
C PRO A 152 1.69 -21.69 -4.46
N GLY A 153 1.21 -21.00 -3.39
CA GLY A 153 1.30 -19.55 -3.24
C GLY A 153 -0.02 -18.82 -3.41
N SER A 154 0.05 -17.54 -3.62
CA SER A 154 -1.09 -16.63 -3.72
C SER A 154 -1.08 -15.81 -5.00
N VAL A 155 -2.26 -15.33 -5.41
CA VAL A 155 -2.36 -14.22 -6.38
C VAL A 155 -3.08 -13.09 -5.67
N VAL A 156 -2.49 -11.89 -5.68
CA VAL A 156 -3.10 -10.68 -5.16
C VAL A 156 -3.73 -9.92 -6.31
N LEU A 157 -5.01 -9.57 -6.15
CA LEU A 157 -5.70 -8.61 -6.99
C LEU A 157 -5.88 -7.33 -6.19
N TRP A 158 -5.54 -6.19 -6.77
CA TRP A 158 -5.70 -4.90 -6.13
C TRP A 158 -6.26 -3.89 -7.11
N THR A 159 -7.35 -3.20 -6.72
CA THR A 159 -7.98 -2.19 -7.56
C THR A 159 -8.49 -1.00 -6.74
N ASN A 160 -8.46 0.17 -7.33
CA ASN A 160 -9.19 1.34 -6.87
C ASN A 160 -9.81 2.11 -8.04
N CYS A 161 -10.85 2.87 -7.75
CA CYS A 161 -11.56 3.70 -8.72
C CYS A 161 -11.39 5.18 -8.38
N ARG A 162 -11.29 6.03 -9.42
CA ARG A 162 -11.24 7.47 -9.24
C ARG A 162 -12.56 8.00 -8.67
N HIS A 163 -12.50 8.58 -7.48
CA HIS A 163 -13.58 9.30 -6.87
C HIS A 163 -13.57 10.77 -7.30
N ALA A 164 -14.72 11.46 -7.29
CA ALA A 164 -14.78 12.88 -7.63
C ALA A 164 -13.89 13.77 -6.75
N PHE A 165 -13.63 13.37 -5.51
CA PHE A 165 -12.76 14.10 -4.58
C PHE A 165 -11.27 14.01 -4.92
N TYR A 166 -10.86 13.20 -5.88
CA TYR A 166 -9.51 13.33 -6.45
C TYR A 166 -9.34 14.64 -7.23
N ASP A 167 -10.42 15.19 -7.80
CA ASP A 167 -10.34 16.43 -8.58
C ASP A 167 -10.26 17.71 -7.70
N HIS A 168 -10.69 17.63 -6.45
CA HIS A 168 -10.62 18.74 -5.50
C HIS A 168 -10.74 18.25 -4.05
N ASN A 169 -10.07 18.92 -3.12
CA ASN A 169 -10.21 18.64 -1.70
C ASN A 169 -11.62 19.05 -1.19
N PRO A 170 -12.45 18.11 -0.68
CA PRO A 170 -13.77 18.46 -0.15
C PRO A 170 -13.71 19.13 1.25
N HIS A 171 -12.55 19.05 1.94
CA HIS A 171 -12.32 19.55 3.29
C HIS A 171 -11.02 20.37 3.37
N PRO A 172 -10.90 21.47 2.60
CA PRO A 172 -9.66 22.24 2.56
C PRO A 172 -9.28 22.86 3.92
N GLU A 173 -10.25 23.07 4.80
CA GLU A 173 -10.04 23.59 6.15
C GLU A 173 -9.30 22.60 7.07
N ALA A 174 -9.34 21.30 6.76
CA ALA A 174 -8.63 20.28 7.51
C ALA A 174 -7.17 20.09 7.06
N ALA A 175 -6.82 20.63 5.88
CA ALA A 175 -5.47 20.52 5.35
C ALA A 175 -4.49 21.46 6.08
N PRO A 176 -3.19 21.10 6.18
CA PRO A 176 -2.18 22.03 6.67
C PRO A 176 -2.16 23.32 5.83
N PRO A 177 -1.93 24.50 6.45
CA PRO A 177 -1.95 25.78 5.73
C PRO A 177 -0.96 25.88 4.55
N GLU A 178 0.14 25.11 4.63
CA GLU A 178 1.23 25.14 3.64
C GLU A 178 1.12 24.02 2.61
N ARG A 179 -0.03 23.31 2.57
CA ARG A 179 -0.25 22.25 1.60
C ARG A 179 -0.13 22.76 0.17
N THR A 180 0.80 22.20 -0.62
CA THR A 180 1.10 22.61 -1.99
C THR A 180 0.45 21.75 -3.06
N GLY A 181 -0.19 20.64 -2.68
CA GLY A 181 -0.81 19.71 -3.61
C GLY A 181 -1.96 18.93 -2.98
N TRP A 182 -2.66 18.19 -3.81
CA TRP A 182 -3.73 17.29 -3.42
C TRP A 182 -3.47 15.87 -3.91
N VAL A 183 -4.02 14.86 -3.27
CA VAL A 183 -3.78 13.47 -3.64
C VAL A 183 -4.11 13.19 -5.12
N GLY A 184 -5.10 13.85 -5.67
CA GLY A 184 -5.50 13.70 -7.06
C GLY A 184 -4.49 14.21 -8.08
N ASP A 185 -3.58 15.11 -7.69
CA ASP A 185 -2.49 15.58 -8.54
C ASP A 185 -1.51 14.47 -8.90
N PHE A 186 -1.51 13.38 -8.12
CA PHE A 186 -0.66 12.21 -8.31
C PHE A 186 -1.39 11.04 -9.01
N TRP A 187 -2.63 11.25 -9.46
CA TRP A 187 -3.45 10.17 -10.04
C TRP A 187 -2.77 9.45 -11.19
N ASP A 188 -2.06 10.16 -12.04
CA ASP A 188 -1.35 9.59 -13.20
C ASP A 188 -0.21 8.64 -12.78
N LEU A 189 0.24 8.72 -11.54
CA LEU A 189 1.28 7.84 -10.97
C LEU A 189 0.68 6.63 -10.22
N PHE A 190 -0.62 6.62 -9.93
CA PHE A 190 -1.23 5.61 -9.05
C PHE A 190 -1.01 4.18 -9.54
N GLY A 191 -1.27 3.91 -10.83
CA GLY A 191 -1.09 2.55 -11.36
C GLY A 191 0.35 2.04 -11.22
N ALA A 192 1.33 2.89 -11.49
CA ALA A 192 2.74 2.54 -11.31
C ALA A 192 3.12 2.47 -9.83
N GLY A 193 2.61 3.39 -9.00
CA GLY A 193 2.79 3.39 -7.55
C GLY A 193 2.28 2.10 -6.93
N HIS A 194 1.04 1.72 -7.22
CA HIS A 194 0.46 0.46 -6.73
C HIS A 194 1.22 -0.77 -7.25
N GLY A 195 1.69 -0.76 -8.49
CA GLY A 195 2.52 -1.84 -9.01
C GLY A 195 3.86 -1.97 -8.25
N LEU A 196 4.45 -0.83 -7.84
CA LEU A 196 5.65 -0.81 -7.01
C LEU A 196 5.36 -1.30 -5.58
N GLU A 197 4.28 -0.84 -4.97
CA GLU A 197 3.85 -1.24 -3.64
C GLU A 197 3.49 -2.73 -3.59
N LEU A 198 2.84 -3.26 -4.63
CA LEU A 198 2.58 -4.69 -4.74
C LEU A 198 3.89 -5.50 -4.86
N ASN A 199 4.91 -4.97 -5.56
CA ASN A 199 6.22 -5.59 -5.59
C ASN A 199 6.93 -5.54 -4.21
N ASN A 200 6.76 -4.48 -3.43
CA ASN A 200 7.25 -4.40 -2.05
C ASN A 200 6.58 -5.48 -1.18
N LEU A 201 5.25 -5.54 -1.21
CA LEU A 201 4.45 -6.55 -0.52
C LEU A 201 4.97 -7.97 -0.84
N LYS A 202 5.10 -8.28 -2.13
CA LYS A 202 5.63 -9.55 -2.63
C LYS A 202 7.02 -9.83 -2.06
N SER A 203 7.94 -8.89 -2.19
CA SER A 203 9.32 -9.05 -1.75
C SER A 203 9.42 -9.33 -0.24
N ILE A 204 8.61 -8.64 0.56
CA ILE A 204 8.57 -8.81 2.02
C ILE A 204 7.96 -10.17 2.39
N ALA A 205 6.79 -10.50 1.84
CA ALA A 205 6.09 -11.74 2.16
C ALA A 205 6.90 -12.98 1.74
N GLU A 206 7.42 -12.98 0.52
CA GLU A 206 8.25 -14.08 0.02
C GLU A 206 9.57 -14.23 0.79
N TYR A 207 10.21 -13.12 1.16
CA TYR A 207 11.42 -13.16 1.97
C TYR A 207 11.15 -13.80 3.33
N ARG A 208 10.09 -13.36 4.02
CA ARG A 208 9.71 -13.90 5.33
C ARG A 208 9.35 -15.37 5.24
N HIS A 209 8.48 -15.73 4.30
CA HIS A 209 8.06 -17.12 4.12
C HIS A 209 9.25 -18.05 3.83
N ARG A 210 10.13 -17.70 2.88
CA ARG A 210 11.31 -18.50 2.54
C ARG A 210 12.31 -18.69 3.67
N ASN A 211 12.38 -17.73 4.59
CA ASN A 211 13.29 -17.80 5.74
C ASN A 211 12.61 -18.36 7.00
N GLY A 212 11.39 -18.87 6.92
CA GLY A 212 10.65 -19.42 8.07
C GLY A 212 10.30 -18.37 9.12
N LEU A 213 10.22 -17.10 8.73
CA LEU A 213 9.78 -16.00 9.58
C LEU A 213 8.26 -15.82 9.47
N SER A 214 7.63 -15.31 10.53
CA SER A 214 6.22 -14.93 10.44
C SER A 214 6.02 -13.84 9.40
N VAL A 215 5.12 -14.04 8.46
CA VAL A 215 4.76 -13.03 7.45
C VAL A 215 4.10 -11.84 8.13
N THR A 216 3.30 -12.08 9.18
CA THR A 216 2.76 -11.06 10.08
C THR A 216 3.61 -11.00 11.34
N PRO A 217 4.54 -10.03 11.47
CA PRO A 217 5.42 -9.95 12.63
C PRO A 217 4.66 -9.51 13.89
N ALA A 218 5.12 -9.97 15.04
CA ALA A 218 4.45 -9.77 16.34
C ALA A 218 4.24 -8.29 16.72
N TRP A 219 5.10 -7.38 16.26
CA TRP A 219 4.98 -5.96 16.55
C TRP A 219 3.69 -5.32 15.98
N MET A 220 3.11 -5.89 14.93
CA MET A 220 1.85 -5.40 14.36
C MET A 220 0.67 -5.54 15.32
N SER A 221 0.71 -6.54 16.20
CA SER A 221 -0.34 -6.82 17.18
C SER A 221 -0.18 -6.04 18.50
N THR A 222 0.93 -5.31 18.66
CA THR A 222 1.15 -4.44 19.82
C THR A 222 0.61 -3.05 19.50
N SER A 223 -0.43 -2.67 20.23
CA SER A 223 -1.05 -1.31 20.22
C SER A 223 -0.17 -0.31 20.98
#